data_9e078657bae1d54c3ec876d8429d324c
#
_entry.id   9e078657bae1d54c3ec876d8429d324c
#
_cell.length_a   1.000
_cell.length_b   1.000
_cell.length_c   1.000
_cell.angle_alpha   90.00
_cell.angle_beta   90.00
_cell.angle_gamma   90.00
#
_symmetry.space_group_name_H-M   'P 1'
#
loop_
_entity.id
_entity.type
_entity.pdbx_description
1 polymer ?
#
loop_
_entity_poly.entity_id
_entity_poly.type
_entity_poly.pdbx_seq_one_letter_code
_entity_poly.pdbx_strand_id
1 'polypeptide(L)'
;MISFTLSLLALIVGYLVYGKFVERVFGPDDRPTPAVSKADGIDYVVLPGWKIFMIQFLNIAGTGPIFGAIMGAWYGPVAYLWIVLGCIFAGAMHDYMSGMLSLRNGGVGLPELVGKYLGNRTKKVNLVFTVLLLMMVGVVFVYSPAIILHGIGGSVMMWIVIIFIYYIIATMLPIDKIIGKVYPLFAFSLLFMAVALMIGLFVKMPQLPELWSDLSKSNLNSTPTWLGTESYMSKNPLFPCLFLTIACGAISGFHATQSPLMARCMKSERYGRPIFYGAMITEGIVALIWATVSMYFFYYGGWREVVPAVVADQFIAQADGGKSLIQFFSAPEVVEHVCSGWLGMFGGLLALLGVVAAPITSGDTAFRSARLIVAEALGIDQRAIRRRLYICVPMFVAAVLLLVWQMENPDGFNVIWQYFGWANQTLSVFTLWTLTVYLVEQKKRYVMTLIPALFMTTVCSTFIFVSNQAFGLQGWVGYGLGLAVFAVAIIWFVWWKKHATV
;
A
#
# COMPACT_ATOMS: atom_id res chain seq x y z
N MET A 1 -10.94 -22.22 -5.19
CA MET A 1 -11.36 -21.85 -3.81
C MET A 1 -10.42 -22.37 -2.72
N ILE A 2 -9.74 -23.48 -2.91
CA ILE A 2 -8.86 -24.09 -1.88
C ILE A 2 -7.69 -23.16 -1.55
N SER A 3 -6.96 -22.69 -2.58
CA SER A 3 -5.83 -21.76 -2.40
C SER A 3 -6.24 -20.48 -1.67
N PHE A 4 -7.40 -19.90 -2.01
CA PHE A 4 -7.94 -18.73 -1.32
C PHE A 4 -8.21 -19.02 0.17
N THR A 5 -8.93 -20.12 0.45
CA THR A 5 -9.29 -20.48 1.84
C THR A 5 -8.04 -20.75 2.69
N LEU A 6 -7.06 -21.49 2.16
CA LEU A 6 -5.79 -21.74 2.85
C LEU A 6 -5.01 -20.44 3.08
N SER A 7 -5.00 -19.53 2.11
CA SER A 7 -4.35 -18.23 2.22
C SER A 7 -5.00 -17.35 3.31
N LEU A 8 -6.33 -17.33 3.37
CA LEU A 8 -7.08 -16.61 4.40
C LEU A 8 -6.78 -17.16 5.80
N LEU A 9 -6.81 -18.49 5.96
CA LEU A 9 -6.46 -19.14 7.21
C LEU A 9 -5.01 -18.86 7.62
N ALA A 10 -4.08 -18.87 6.66
CA ALA A 10 -2.67 -18.57 6.93
C ALA A 10 -2.47 -17.13 7.45
N LEU A 11 -3.19 -16.13 6.91
CA LEU A 11 -3.15 -14.75 7.42
C LEU A 11 -3.66 -14.66 8.86
N ILE A 12 -4.77 -15.33 9.18
CA ILE A 12 -5.34 -15.37 10.53
C ILE A 12 -4.35 -16.04 11.51
N VAL A 13 -3.82 -17.21 11.14
CA VAL A 13 -2.83 -17.92 11.96
C VAL A 13 -1.54 -17.08 12.11
N GLY A 14 -1.12 -16.39 11.05
CA GLY A 14 0.01 -15.45 11.08
C GLY A 14 -0.17 -14.37 12.14
N TYR A 15 -1.35 -13.77 12.23
CA TYR A 15 -1.67 -12.80 13.30
C TYR A 15 -1.58 -13.42 14.70
N LEU A 16 -2.15 -14.61 14.87
CA LEU A 16 -2.24 -15.27 16.17
C LEU A 16 -0.91 -15.82 16.68
N VAL A 17 -0.05 -16.31 15.77
CA VAL A 17 1.21 -16.98 16.12
C VAL A 17 2.39 -16.05 15.90
N TYR A 18 2.65 -15.66 14.66
CA TYR A 18 3.81 -14.84 14.32
C TYR A 18 3.69 -13.40 14.86
N GLY A 19 2.50 -12.82 14.87
CA GLY A 19 2.25 -11.51 15.48
C GLY A 19 2.56 -11.48 16.99
N LYS A 20 2.24 -12.55 17.74
CA LYS A 20 2.65 -12.68 19.15
C LYS A 20 4.16 -12.85 19.32
N PHE A 21 4.81 -13.55 18.39
CA PHE A 21 6.27 -13.69 18.40
C PHE A 21 6.93 -12.32 18.18
N VAL A 22 6.49 -11.55 17.18
CA VAL A 22 7.00 -10.19 16.88
C VAL A 22 6.84 -9.28 18.10
N GLU A 23 5.66 -9.28 18.71
CA GLU A 23 5.36 -8.52 19.93
C GLU A 23 6.30 -8.87 21.08
N ARG A 24 6.55 -10.17 21.33
CA ARG A 24 7.49 -10.62 22.35
C ARG A 24 8.93 -10.19 22.08
N VAL A 25 9.37 -10.24 20.82
CA VAL A 25 10.70 -9.76 20.43
C VAL A 25 10.86 -8.26 20.67
N PHE A 26 9.85 -7.48 20.34
CA PHE A 26 9.87 -6.03 20.59
C PHE A 26 9.82 -5.74 22.10
N GLY A 27 8.93 -6.39 22.84
CA GLY A 27 8.75 -6.25 24.29
C GLY A 27 8.08 -4.93 24.66
N PRO A 28 6.77 -4.79 24.39
CA PRO A 28 6.02 -3.60 24.84
C PRO A 28 5.92 -3.55 26.37
N ASP A 29 6.02 -2.34 26.93
CA ASP A 29 5.95 -2.09 28.39
C ASP A 29 4.93 -1.00 28.72
N ASP A 30 4.85 -0.62 30.00
CA ASP A 30 3.88 0.34 30.52
C ASP A 30 4.44 1.79 30.63
N ARG A 31 5.50 2.12 29.89
CA ARG A 31 6.03 3.48 29.83
C ARG A 31 4.99 4.47 29.28
N PRO A 32 5.01 5.74 29.73
CA PRO A 32 4.12 6.76 29.20
C PRO A 32 4.38 7.00 27.70
N THR A 33 3.31 6.96 26.92
CA THR A 33 3.39 7.19 25.47
C THR A 33 3.46 8.69 25.14
N PRO A 34 3.88 9.07 23.92
CA PRO A 34 3.88 10.46 23.47
C PRO A 34 2.50 11.13 23.54
N ALA A 35 1.43 10.38 23.29
CA ALA A 35 0.06 10.88 23.41
C ALA A 35 -0.27 11.40 24.80
N VAL A 36 0.35 10.81 25.84
CA VAL A 36 0.14 11.21 27.26
C VAL A 36 1.17 12.25 27.69
N SER A 37 2.45 12.06 27.35
CA SER A 37 3.55 12.90 27.83
C SER A 37 3.75 14.21 27.06
N LYS A 38 3.26 14.30 25.81
CA LYS A 38 3.41 15.46 24.91
C LYS A 38 2.08 15.99 24.39
N ALA A 39 0.97 15.71 25.08
CA ALA A 39 -0.37 16.12 24.65
C ALA A 39 -0.42 17.61 24.28
N ASP A 40 -0.81 17.94 23.04
CA ASP A 40 -0.90 19.32 22.53
C ASP A 40 -2.30 19.67 21.98
N GLY A 41 -3.21 18.67 21.92
CA GLY A 41 -4.55 18.83 21.37
C GLY A 41 -4.62 19.02 19.85
N ILE A 42 -3.51 18.81 19.13
CA ILE A 42 -3.41 18.99 17.67
C ILE A 42 -2.95 17.71 16.98
N ASP A 43 -1.72 17.29 17.28
CA ASP A 43 -1.12 16.09 16.67
C ASP A 43 -0.87 14.99 17.74
N TYR A 44 -0.85 15.34 19.03
CA TYR A 44 -0.71 14.42 20.16
C TYR A 44 -2.01 14.40 20.97
N VAL A 45 -2.91 13.48 20.61
CA VAL A 45 -4.25 13.37 21.19
C VAL A 45 -4.56 11.91 21.52
N VAL A 46 -4.93 11.62 22.77
CA VAL A 46 -5.31 10.26 23.16
C VAL A 46 -6.63 9.86 22.53
N LEU A 47 -6.61 8.80 21.73
CA LEU A 47 -7.80 8.20 21.11
C LEU A 47 -8.05 6.78 21.64
N PRO A 48 -9.31 6.30 21.64
CA PRO A 48 -9.63 4.91 21.94
C PRO A 48 -8.96 3.94 20.95
N GLY A 49 -8.47 2.78 21.43
CA GLY A 49 -7.71 1.84 20.63
C GLY A 49 -8.44 1.36 19.35
N TRP A 50 -9.76 1.10 19.43
CA TRP A 50 -10.54 0.70 18.26
C TRP A 50 -10.60 1.79 17.18
N LYS A 51 -10.66 3.07 17.59
CA LYS A 51 -10.61 4.20 16.63
C LYS A 51 -9.24 4.28 15.97
N ILE A 52 -8.18 4.12 16.75
CA ILE A 52 -6.80 4.14 16.20
C ILE A 52 -6.62 3.00 15.21
N PHE A 53 -7.15 1.78 15.51
CA PHE A 53 -7.13 0.65 14.57
C PHE A 53 -7.85 1.01 13.25
N MET A 54 -9.08 1.54 13.32
CA MET A 54 -9.85 1.92 12.14
C MET A 54 -9.15 3.00 11.31
N ILE A 55 -8.56 3.99 11.98
CA ILE A 55 -7.81 5.07 11.31
C ILE A 55 -6.53 4.52 10.69
N GLN A 56 -5.75 3.69 11.41
CA GLN A 56 -4.54 3.07 10.89
C GLN A 56 -4.86 2.21 9.67
N PHE A 57 -5.86 1.33 9.80
CA PHE A 57 -6.30 0.48 8.70
C PHE A 57 -6.67 1.31 7.45
N LEU A 58 -7.48 2.35 7.61
CA LEU A 58 -7.89 3.19 6.49
C LEU A 58 -6.73 4.00 5.89
N ASN A 59 -5.78 4.46 6.74
CA ASN A 59 -4.61 5.20 6.27
C ASN A 59 -3.68 4.35 5.40
N ILE A 60 -3.53 3.06 5.73
CA ILE A 60 -2.67 2.15 4.97
C ILE A 60 -3.42 1.54 3.78
N ALA A 61 -4.70 1.21 3.95
CA ALA A 61 -5.54 0.58 2.94
C ALA A 61 -6.10 1.58 1.91
N GLY A 62 -5.22 2.34 1.23
CA GLY A 62 -5.61 3.18 0.09
C GLY A 62 -6.07 2.37 -1.11
N THR A 63 -5.75 2.81 -2.33
CA THR A 63 -6.01 2.02 -3.56
C THR A 63 -5.08 0.83 -3.72
N GLY A 64 -3.96 0.80 -3.00
CA GLY A 64 -2.91 -0.21 -3.16
C GLY A 64 -3.36 -1.66 -2.96
N PRO A 65 -4.03 -2.04 -1.85
CA PRO A 65 -4.49 -3.41 -1.62
C PRO A 65 -5.65 -3.81 -2.54
N ILE A 66 -6.29 -2.86 -3.21
CA ILE A 66 -7.36 -3.09 -4.17
C ILE A 66 -6.78 -3.18 -5.59
N PHE A 67 -6.27 -2.08 -6.12
CA PHE A 67 -5.79 -2.02 -7.50
C PHE A 67 -4.50 -2.84 -7.70
N GLY A 68 -3.58 -2.79 -6.74
CA GLY A 68 -2.37 -3.62 -6.78
C GLY A 68 -2.70 -5.11 -6.77
N ALA A 69 -3.71 -5.54 -6.01
CA ALA A 69 -4.17 -6.92 -5.99
C ALA A 69 -4.91 -7.32 -7.28
N ILE A 70 -5.70 -6.41 -7.87
CA ILE A 70 -6.36 -6.62 -9.17
C ILE A 70 -5.30 -6.85 -10.26
N MET A 71 -4.31 -5.97 -10.36
CA MET A 71 -3.21 -6.13 -11.32
C MET A 71 -2.32 -7.32 -10.98
N GLY A 72 -2.13 -7.62 -9.70
CA GLY A 72 -1.40 -8.81 -9.25
C GLY A 72 -2.06 -10.12 -9.64
N ALA A 73 -3.39 -10.15 -9.75
CA ALA A 73 -4.14 -11.30 -10.22
C ALA A 73 -3.80 -11.69 -11.68
N TRP A 74 -3.22 -10.77 -12.47
CA TRP A 74 -2.73 -11.08 -13.83
C TRP A 74 -1.56 -12.06 -13.84
N TYR A 75 -0.84 -12.19 -12.73
CA TYR A 75 0.20 -13.22 -12.52
C TYR A 75 -0.39 -14.57 -12.08
N GLY A 76 -1.70 -14.65 -11.89
CA GLY A 76 -2.38 -15.83 -11.41
C GLY A 76 -2.22 -16.09 -9.91
N PRO A 77 -2.49 -17.32 -9.45
CA PRO A 77 -2.57 -17.64 -8.02
C PRO A 77 -1.24 -17.52 -7.25
N VAL A 78 -0.09 -17.36 -7.92
CA VAL A 78 1.17 -17.04 -7.28
C VAL A 78 1.10 -15.73 -6.49
N ALA A 79 0.17 -14.83 -6.84
CA ALA A 79 -0.15 -13.62 -6.08
C ALA A 79 -0.54 -13.93 -4.63
N TYR A 80 -1.23 -15.05 -4.36
CA TYR A 80 -1.57 -15.47 -3.00
C TYR A 80 -0.34 -15.73 -2.14
N LEU A 81 0.69 -16.36 -2.71
CA LEU A 81 1.93 -16.63 -1.96
C LEU A 81 2.60 -15.33 -1.53
N TRP A 82 2.66 -14.34 -2.43
CA TRP A 82 3.25 -13.07 -2.08
C TRP A 82 2.41 -12.28 -1.08
N ILE A 83 1.08 -12.21 -1.26
CA ILE A 83 0.20 -11.56 -0.28
C ILE A 83 0.37 -12.20 1.10
N VAL A 84 0.32 -13.52 1.21
CA VAL A 84 0.37 -14.22 2.50
C VAL A 84 1.74 -14.13 3.16
N LEU A 85 2.80 -14.55 2.46
CA LEU A 85 4.15 -14.57 3.03
C LEU A 85 4.69 -13.16 3.23
N GLY A 86 4.47 -12.27 2.27
CA GLY A 86 4.85 -10.87 2.35
C GLY A 86 4.15 -10.16 3.51
N CYS A 87 2.83 -10.32 3.63
CA CYS A 87 2.05 -9.68 4.68
C CYS A 87 2.48 -10.19 6.08
N ILE A 88 2.56 -11.50 6.30
CA ILE A 88 2.88 -12.06 7.62
C ILE A 88 4.31 -11.73 8.04
N PHE A 89 5.29 -12.08 7.19
CA PHE A 89 6.71 -12.11 7.58
C PHE A 89 7.45 -10.80 7.31
N ALA A 90 6.93 -9.96 6.39
CA ALA A 90 7.52 -8.69 6.07
C ALA A 90 6.60 -7.53 6.49
N GLY A 91 5.42 -7.35 5.88
CA GLY A 91 4.59 -6.17 6.04
C GLY A 91 4.07 -5.93 7.45
N ALA A 92 3.40 -6.91 8.05
CA ALA A 92 2.82 -6.74 9.39
C ALA A 92 3.91 -6.60 10.48
N MET A 93 5.03 -7.28 10.33
CA MET A 93 6.21 -7.10 11.19
C MET A 93 6.82 -5.70 10.99
N HIS A 94 6.96 -5.25 9.72
CA HIS A 94 7.45 -3.90 9.37
C HIS A 94 6.57 -2.81 10.00
N ASP A 95 5.25 -2.91 9.84
CA ASP A 95 4.30 -1.91 10.34
C ASP A 95 4.27 -1.87 11.88
N TYR A 96 4.24 -3.05 12.51
CA TYR A 96 4.29 -3.13 13.96
C TYR A 96 5.57 -2.50 14.52
N MET A 97 6.72 -2.93 14.02
CA MET A 97 8.00 -2.46 14.56
C MET A 97 8.27 -0.99 14.25
N SER A 98 7.93 -0.51 13.05
CA SER A 98 8.11 0.91 12.69
C SER A 98 7.20 1.83 13.52
N GLY A 99 5.93 1.45 13.70
CA GLY A 99 4.99 2.18 14.54
C GLY A 99 5.43 2.22 16.00
N MET A 100 5.83 1.07 16.56
CA MET A 100 6.32 0.98 17.94
C MET A 100 7.66 1.70 18.14
N LEU A 101 8.54 1.66 17.13
CA LEU A 101 9.82 2.39 17.19
C LEU A 101 9.60 3.90 17.16
N SER A 102 8.67 4.38 16.31
CA SER A 102 8.24 5.77 16.30
C SER A 102 7.65 6.17 17.66
N LEU A 103 6.77 5.36 18.23
CA LEU A 103 6.17 5.60 19.54
C LEU A 103 7.24 5.76 20.63
N ARG A 104 8.22 4.87 20.71
CA ARG A 104 9.35 4.94 21.67
C ARG A 104 10.27 6.12 21.45
N ASN A 105 10.33 6.66 20.25
CA ASN A 105 11.10 7.85 19.91
C ASN A 105 10.25 9.12 19.88
N GLY A 106 9.13 9.15 20.62
CA GLY A 106 8.33 10.35 20.79
C GLY A 106 7.40 10.69 19.63
N GLY A 107 7.06 9.69 18.79
CA GLY A 107 6.18 9.88 17.64
C GLY A 107 6.85 10.55 16.44
N VAL A 108 8.19 10.46 16.32
CA VAL A 108 8.94 11.06 15.20
C VAL A 108 8.70 10.32 13.89
N GLY A 109 8.84 11.04 12.76
CA GLY A 109 8.70 10.50 11.42
C GLY A 109 9.82 9.53 11.03
N LEU A 110 9.58 8.79 9.93
CA LEU A 110 10.54 7.79 9.42
C LEU A 110 11.95 8.37 9.15
N PRO A 111 12.13 9.57 8.53
CA PRO A 111 13.48 10.08 8.27
C PRO A 111 14.30 10.31 9.54
N GLU A 112 13.66 10.70 10.65
CA GLU A 112 14.35 10.86 11.94
C GLU A 112 14.84 9.51 12.48
N LEU A 113 14.01 8.46 12.37
CA LEU A 113 14.40 7.09 12.75
C LEU A 113 15.56 6.59 11.90
N VAL A 114 15.47 6.78 10.57
CA VAL A 114 16.57 6.46 9.64
C VAL A 114 17.85 7.19 10.03
N GLY A 115 17.75 8.47 10.37
CA GLY A 115 18.90 9.27 10.82
C GLY A 115 19.55 8.74 12.09
N LYS A 116 18.74 8.31 13.04
CA LYS A 116 19.19 7.75 14.31
C LYS A 116 19.98 6.45 14.18
N TYR A 117 19.53 5.54 13.29
CA TYR A 117 20.07 4.19 13.18
C TYR A 117 20.98 3.99 11.97
N LEU A 118 20.75 4.69 10.85
CA LEU A 118 21.52 4.55 9.60
C LEU A 118 22.38 5.79 9.28
N GLY A 119 22.33 6.82 10.14
CA GLY A 119 23.16 8.02 10.03
C GLY A 119 22.59 9.15 9.19
N ASN A 120 23.16 10.36 9.37
CA ASN A 120 22.63 11.60 8.82
C ASN A 120 22.63 11.68 7.29
N ARG A 121 23.56 11.01 6.59
CA ARG A 121 23.57 10.99 5.12
C ARG A 121 22.37 10.23 4.59
N THR A 122 22.10 9.06 5.17
CA THR A 122 20.94 8.23 4.83
C THR A 122 19.62 8.93 5.18
N LYS A 123 19.57 9.67 6.30
CA LYS A 123 18.44 10.54 6.67
C LYS A 123 18.09 11.53 5.57
N LYS A 124 19.07 12.26 5.03
CA LYS A 124 18.83 13.26 3.98
C LYS A 124 18.27 12.63 2.70
N VAL A 125 18.83 11.50 2.28
CA VAL A 125 18.33 10.75 1.12
C VAL A 125 16.90 10.26 1.37
N ASN A 126 16.66 9.62 2.52
CA ASN A 126 15.34 9.13 2.91
C ASN A 126 14.31 10.27 3.01
N LEU A 127 14.68 11.44 3.53
CA LEU A 127 13.79 12.60 3.63
C LEU A 127 13.28 13.03 2.26
N VAL A 128 14.19 13.25 1.29
CA VAL A 128 13.81 13.65 -0.07
C VAL A 128 12.93 12.56 -0.71
N PHE A 129 13.34 11.30 -0.56
CA PHE A 129 12.61 10.16 -1.11
C PHE A 129 11.19 10.05 -0.52
N THR A 130 11.06 10.22 0.79
CA THR A 130 9.77 10.16 1.50
C THR A 130 8.84 11.30 1.08
N VAL A 131 9.36 12.53 0.97
CA VAL A 131 8.54 13.68 0.53
C VAL A 131 8.07 13.49 -0.90
N LEU A 132 8.96 13.08 -1.81
CA LEU A 132 8.57 12.79 -3.21
C LEU A 132 7.51 11.68 -3.30
N LEU A 133 7.69 10.58 -2.55
CA LEU A 133 6.68 9.53 -2.47
C LEU A 133 5.33 10.05 -2.01
N LEU A 134 5.30 10.79 -0.90
CA LEU A 134 4.05 11.32 -0.32
C LEU A 134 3.34 12.29 -1.27
N MET A 135 4.10 13.04 -2.07
CA MET A 135 3.55 13.87 -3.14
C MET A 135 2.91 13.03 -4.24
N MET A 136 3.58 11.97 -4.73
CA MET A 136 3.03 11.07 -5.73
C MET A 136 1.79 10.34 -5.22
N VAL A 137 1.80 9.87 -3.96
CA VAL A 137 0.62 9.29 -3.27
C VAL A 137 -0.54 10.28 -3.30
N GLY A 138 -0.30 11.54 -2.92
CA GLY A 138 -1.33 12.58 -2.93
C GLY A 138 -1.95 12.77 -4.30
N VAL A 139 -1.16 12.80 -5.36
CA VAL A 139 -1.62 12.96 -6.75
C VAL A 139 -2.43 11.75 -7.23
N VAL A 140 -1.91 10.53 -7.05
CA VAL A 140 -2.60 9.29 -7.42
C VAL A 140 -3.94 9.15 -6.68
N PHE A 141 -3.96 9.53 -5.41
CA PHE A 141 -5.14 9.42 -4.55
C PHE A 141 -6.13 10.59 -4.67
N VAL A 142 -5.84 11.58 -5.50
CA VAL A 142 -6.83 12.53 -6.04
C VAL A 142 -7.47 11.97 -7.31
N TYR A 143 -6.65 11.48 -8.23
CA TYR A 143 -7.09 11.11 -9.57
C TYR A 143 -7.91 9.81 -9.59
N SER A 144 -7.47 8.78 -8.89
CA SER A 144 -8.14 7.47 -8.89
C SER A 144 -9.59 7.51 -8.34
N PRO A 145 -9.90 8.16 -7.19
CA PRO A 145 -11.29 8.26 -6.75
C PRO A 145 -12.12 9.19 -7.65
N ALA A 146 -11.50 10.20 -8.30
CA ALA A 146 -12.21 11.07 -9.23
C ALA A 146 -12.74 10.31 -10.47
N ILE A 147 -11.99 9.32 -10.97
CA ILE A 147 -12.44 8.44 -12.06
C ILE A 147 -13.64 7.60 -11.61
N ILE A 148 -13.57 6.97 -10.43
CA ILE A 148 -14.68 6.15 -9.91
C ILE A 148 -15.94 7.00 -9.70
N LEU A 149 -15.78 8.20 -9.12
CA LEU A 149 -16.91 9.12 -8.89
C LEU A 149 -17.51 9.66 -10.19
N HIS A 150 -16.71 9.78 -11.25
CA HIS A 150 -17.22 10.12 -12.57
C HIS A 150 -18.24 9.11 -13.09
N GLY A 151 -18.05 7.83 -12.83
CA GLY A 151 -19.04 6.77 -13.16
C GLY A 151 -20.39 6.94 -12.46
N ILE A 152 -20.43 7.62 -11.30
CA ILE A 152 -21.67 7.94 -10.59
C ILE A 152 -22.33 9.23 -11.12
N GLY A 153 -21.53 10.18 -11.65
CA GLY A 153 -21.97 11.43 -12.25
C GLY A 153 -20.97 12.57 -12.08
N GLY A 154 -21.13 13.63 -12.86
CA GLY A 154 -20.24 14.78 -12.89
C GLY A 154 -19.00 14.57 -13.76
N SER A 155 -18.11 15.56 -13.85
CA SER A 155 -16.85 15.44 -14.59
C SER A 155 -15.69 15.01 -13.69
N VAL A 156 -14.68 14.36 -14.27
CA VAL A 156 -13.44 13.99 -13.54
C VAL A 156 -12.79 15.23 -12.94
N MET A 157 -12.73 16.33 -13.70
CA MET A 157 -12.16 17.61 -13.24
C MET A 157 -12.92 18.18 -12.03
N MET A 158 -14.24 18.12 -12.02
CA MET A 158 -15.04 18.55 -10.87
C MET A 158 -14.68 17.78 -9.61
N TRP A 159 -14.56 16.46 -9.71
CA TRP A 159 -14.21 15.62 -8.58
C TRP A 159 -12.76 15.84 -8.11
N ILE A 160 -11.81 16.02 -9.04
CA ILE A 160 -10.43 16.38 -8.72
C ILE A 160 -10.40 17.66 -7.88
N VAL A 161 -11.10 18.71 -8.29
CA VAL A 161 -11.13 19.99 -7.58
C VAL A 161 -11.73 19.82 -6.17
N ILE A 162 -12.84 19.09 -6.05
CA ILE A 162 -13.50 18.85 -4.76
C ILE A 162 -12.56 18.10 -3.81
N ILE A 163 -11.94 17.00 -4.25
CA ILE A 163 -11.04 16.19 -3.44
C ILE A 163 -9.79 17.00 -3.04
N PHE A 164 -9.24 17.78 -3.97
CA PHE A 164 -8.05 18.58 -3.69
C PHE A 164 -8.31 19.72 -2.69
N ILE A 165 -9.46 20.39 -2.79
CA ILE A 165 -9.90 21.37 -1.78
C ILE A 165 -10.06 20.71 -0.41
N TYR A 166 -10.66 19.51 -0.36
CA TYR A 166 -10.73 18.72 0.86
C TYR A 166 -9.35 18.48 1.46
N TYR A 167 -8.34 18.06 0.66
CA TYR A 167 -6.98 17.83 1.15
C TYR A 167 -6.34 19.08 1.75
N ILE A 168 -6.53 20.25 1.11
CA ILE A 168 -6.03 21.51 1.64
C ILE A 168 -6.64 21.79 3.02
N ILE A 169 -7.95 21.66 3.15
CA ILE A 169 -8.68 21.91 4.40
C ILE A 169 -8.23 20.88 5.46
N ALA A 170 -8.23 19.60 5.13
CA ALA A 170 -7.93 18.51 6.06
C ALA A 170 -6.49 18.58 6.58
N THR A 171 -5.52 18.92 5.72
CA THR A 171 -4.10 19.06 6.11
C THR A 171 -3.89 20.23 7.10
N MET A 172 -4.75 21.23 7.07
CA MET A 172 -4.65 22.41 7.95
C MET A 172 -5.35 22.24 9.30
N LEU A 173 -6.32 21.32 9.41
CA LEU A 173 -7.10 21.12 10.63
C LEU A 173 -6.43 20.15 11.62
N PRO A 174 -6.75 20.22 12.94
CA PRO A 174 -6.34 19.24 13.93
C PRO A 174 -6.82 17.81 13.58
N ILE A 175 -6.02 16.81 13.97
CA ILE A 175 -6.24 15.40 13.59
C ILE A 175 -7.57 14.82 14.13
N ASP A 176 -7.99 15.24 15.31
CA ASP A 176 -9.18 14.71 15.99
C ASP A 176 -10.50 15.17 15.35
N LYS A 177 -10.50 16.32 14.67
CA LYS A 177 -11.73 16.93 14.12
C LYS A 177 -12.27 16.21 12.89
N ILE A 178 -11.42 15.81 11.97
CA ILE A 178 -11.82 15.10 10.74
C ILE A 178 -11.46 13.62 10.87
N ILE A 179 -10.19 13.29 11.05
CA ILE A 179 -9.68 11.92 11.10
C ILE A 179 -10.37 11.13 12.22
N GLY A 180 -10.43 11.67 13.43
CA GLY A 180 -11.01 10.97 14.57
C GLY A 180 -12.53 10.74 14.51
N LYS A 181 -13.28 11.47 13.64
CA LYS A 181 -14.75 11.36 13.55
C LYS A 181 -15.22 10.68 12.29
N VAL A 182 -14.65 11.02 11.15
CA VAL A 182 -15.13 10.60 9.83
C VAL A 182 -14.49 9.29 9.38
N TYR A 183 -13.20 9.09 9.65
CA TYR A 183 -12.47 7.90 9.19
C TYR A 183 -13.02 6.56 9.70
N PRO A 184 -13.47 6.43 10.97
CA PRO A 184 -14.06 5.16 11.39
C PRO A 184 -15.29 4.74 10.57
N LEU A 185 -16.09 5.70 10.07
CA LEU A 185 -17.23 5.41 9.20
C LEU A 185 -16.77 4.88 7.84
N PHE A 186 -15.74 5.49 7.25
CA PHE A 186 -15.18 5.07 5.97
C PHE A 186 -14.47 3.72 6.08
N ALA A 187 -13.75 3.48 7.18
CA ALA A 187 -13.15 2.18 7.45
C ALA A 187 -14.22 1.07 7.57
N PHE A 188 -15.36 1.39 8.19
CA PHE A 188 -16.49 0.47 8.24
C PHE A 188 -17.02 0.15 6.84
N SER A 189 -17.20 1.14 5.96
CA SER A 189 -17.65 0.91 4.59
C SER A 189 -16.68 0.03 3.81
N LEU A 190 -15.36 0.25 3.97
CA LEU A 190 -14.33 -0.58 3.33
C LEU A 190 -14.34 -2.02 3.87
N LEU A 191 -14.49 -2.21 5.18
CA LEU A 191 -14.61 -3.54 5.78
C LEU A 191 -15.91 -4.23 5.37
N PHE A 192 -17.02 -3.49 5.29
CA PHE A 192 -18.30 -4.01 4.77
C PHE A 192 -18.13 -4.56 3.35
N MET A 193 -17.52 -3.79 2.45
CA MET A 193 -17.21 -4.24 1.10
C MET A 193 -16.40 -5.54 1.10
N ALA A 194 -15.31 -5.59 1.88
CA ALA A 194 -14.45 -6.77 1.95
C ALA A 194 -15.21 -8.00 2.46
N VAL A 195 -16.00 -7.85 3.52
CA VAL A 195 -16.82 -8.94 4.08
C VAL A 195 -17.91 -9.38 3.10
N ALA A 196 -18.59 -8.43 2.45
CA ALA A 196 -19.64 -8.74 1.48
C ALA A 196 -19.09 -9.50 0.25
N LEU A 197 -17.94 -9.08 -0.29
CA LEU A 197 -17.26 -9.79 -1.38
C LEU A 197 -16.77 -11.18 -0.94
N MET A 198 -16.23 -11.29 0.28
CA MET A 198 -15.82 -12.58 0.85
C MET A 198 -17.02 -13.54 1.00
N ILE A 199 -18.15 -13.07 1.48
CA ILE A 199 -19.39 -13.86 1.53
C ILE A 199 -19.81 -14.25 0.12
N GLY A 200 -19.79 -13.32 -0.83
CA GLY A 200 -20.07 -13.57 -2.23
C GLY A 200 -19.20 -14.69 -2.83
N LEU A 201 -17.91 -14.70 -2.53
CA LEU A 201 -16.98 -15.78 -2.95
C LEU A 201 -17.39 -17.14 -2.38
N PHE A 202 -17.75 -17.22 -1.10
CA PHE A 202 -18.15 -18.50 -0.48
C PHE A 202 -19.56 -18.95 -0.89
N VAL A 203 -20.47 -18.04 -1.21
CA VAL A 203 -21.81 -18.37 -1.67
C VAL A 203 -21.80 -18.80 -3.14
N LYS A 204 -21.10 -18.05 -4.00
CA LYS A 204 -21.03 -18.37 -5.45
C LYS A 204 -20.09 -19.54 -5.74
N MET A 205 -19.08 -19.79 -4.90
CA MET A 205 -18.06 -20.80 -5.11
C MET A 205 -17.53 -20.81 -6.56
N PRO A 206 -17.08 -19.66 -7.10
CA PRO A 206 -16.72 -19.56 -8.51
C PRO A 206 -15.53 -20.45 -8.85
N GLN A 207 -15.42 -20.82 -10.13
CA GLN A 207 -14.22 -21.45 -10.62
C GLN A 207 -13.06 -20.46 -10.58
N LEU A 208 -11.96 -20.84 -9.93
CA LEU A 208 -10.76 -20.03 -9.74
C LEU A 208 -9.51 -20.82 -10.14
N PRO A 209 -8.47 -20.16 -10.65
CA PRO A 209 -7.18 -20.80 -10.78
C PRO A 209 -6.60 -21.10 -9.39
N GLU A 210 -6.12 -22.31 -9.20
CA GLU A 210 -5.47 -22.76 -7.97
C GLU A 210 -3.93 -22.71 -8.15
N LEU A 211 -3.17 -22.76 -7.05
CA LEU A 211 -1.70 -22.73 -7.10
C LEU A 211 -1.08 -23.84 -7.98
N TRP A 212 -1.79 -24.94 -8.16
CA TRP A 212 -1.40 -26.08 -9.01
C TRP A 212 -2.07 -26.08 -10.37
N SER A 213 -2.85 -25.05 -10.74
CA SER A 213 -3.50 -24.96 -12.03
C SER A 213 -2.51 -24.68 -13.16
N ASP A 214 -2.69 -25.37 -14.28
CA ASP A 214 -2.00 -25.06 -15.51
C ASP A 214 -2.63 -23.82 -16.17
N LEU A 215 -2.02 -22.66 -15.93
CA LEU A 215 -2.53 -21.38 -16.42
C LEU A 215 -2.46 -21.23 -17.95
N SER A 216 -1.59 -21.99 -18.61
CA SER A 216 -1.51 -21.99 -20.09
C SER A 216 -2.81 -22.45 -20.73
N LYS A 217 -3.52 -23.35 -20.06
CA LYS A 217 -4.85 -23.85 -20.51
C LYS A 217 -5.99 -22.89 -20.16
N SER A 218 -5.86 -22.12 -19.07
CA SER A 218 -6.89 -21.16 -18.66
C SER A 218 -7.01 -19.97 -19.59
N ASN A 219 -5.92 -19.57 -20.23
CA ASN A 219 -5.86 -18.46 -21.18
C ASN A 219 -6.34 -18.80 -22.59
N LEU A 220 -6.42 -20.09 -22.93
CA LEU A 220 -6.53 -20.54 -24.31
C LEU A 220 -7.96 -20.86 -24.77
N ASN A 221 -8.92 -21.01 -23.88
CA ASN A 221 -10.22 -21.63 -24.26
C ASN A 221 -11.39 -20.65 -24.43
N SER A 222 -11.14 -19.36 -24.45
CA SER A 222 -12.21 -18.39 -24.66
C SER A 222 -11.85 -17.36 -25.73
N THR A 223 -11.91 -17.72 -26.96
CA THR A 223 -12.13 -16.75 -28.04
C THR A 223 -13.51 -16.11 -27.84
N PRO A 224 -13.63 -14.82 -27.88
CA PRO A 224 -12.72 -13.72 -28.18
C PRO A 224 -12.04 -13.11 -26.96
N THR A 225 -11.68 -13.89 -25.97
CA THR A 225 -11.32 -13.42 -24.64
C THR A 225 -9.86 -13.72 -24.29
N TRP A 226 -8.96 -13.27 -25.14
CA TRP A 226 -7.54 -13.29 -24.81
C TRP A 226 -7.26 -12.40 -23.59
N LEU A 227 -6.79 -13.02 -22.52
CA LEU A 227 -6.48 -12.33 -21.27
C LEU A 227 -5.26 -11.40 -21.42
N GLY A 228 -4.26 -11.80 -22.21
CA GLY A 228 -3.06 -11.02 -22.48
C GLY A 228 -1.95 -11.17 -21.44
N THR A 229 -2.03 -12.17 -20.54
CA THR A 229 -1.02 -12.39 -19.48
C THR A 229 0.36 -12.68 -20.01
N GLU A 230 0.51 -13.44 -21.08
CA GLU A 230 1.81 -13.72 -21.70
C GLU A 230 2.47 -12.45 -22.21
N SER A 231 1.74 -11.61 -22.93
CA SER A 231 2.21 -10.31 -23.41
C SER A 231 2.52 -9.36 -22.24
N TYR A 232 1.75 -9.40 -21.17
CA TYR A 232 2.00 -8.63 -19.96
C TYR A 232 3.27 -9.08 -19.24
N MET A 233 3.42 -10.41 -19.02
CA MET A 233 4.58 -10.97 -18.30
C MET A 233 5.88 -10.87 -19.09
N SER A 234 5.83 -10.82 -20.43
CA SER A 234 7.03 -10.58 -21.25
C SER A 234 7.65 -9.20 -20.99
N LYS A 235 6.82 -8.20 -20.70
CA LYS A 235 7.23 -6.83 -20.37
C LYS A 235 7.42 -6.62 -18.87
N ASN A 236 6.68 -7.36 -18.04
CA ASN A 236 6.66 -7.27 -16.60
C ASN A 236 6.90 -8.66 -16.00
N PRO A 237 8.16 -9.14 -15.94
CA PRO A 237 8.47 -10.47 -15.44
C PRO A 237 8.03 -10.63 -13.97
N LEU A 238 7.65 -11.86 -13.59
CA LEU A 238 7.16 -12.17 -12.25
C LEU A 238 8.10 -11.63 -11.17
N PHE A 239 9.40 -11.91 -11.28
CA PHE A 239 10.43 -11.26 -10.47
C PHE A 239 11.13 -10.18 -11.33
N PRO A 240 11.18 -8.93 -10.90
CA PRO A 240 10.74 -8.38 -9.62
C PRO A 240 9.33 -7.78 -9.62
N CYS A 241 8.60 -7.78 -10.75
CA CYS A 241 7.45 -6.91 -10.94
C CYS A 241 6.23 -7.28 -10.08
N LEU A 242 5.94 -8.57 -9.82
CA LEU A 242 4.85 -8.95 -8.92
C LEU A 242 5.00 -8.29 -7.53
N PHE A 243 6.24 -8.26 -7.02
CA PHE A 243 6.55 -7.75 -5.68
C PHE A 243 6.39 -6.23 -5.54
N LEU A 244 6.39 -5.51 -6.67
CA LEU A 244 6.09 -4.08 -6.72
C LEU A 244 4.60 -3.84 -7.03
N THR A 245 4.00 -4.68 -7.87
CA THR A 245 2.59 -4.57 -8.24
C THR A 245 1.69 -4.76 -7.02
N ILE A 246 1.93 -5.80 -6.22
CA ILE A 246 1.26 -6.00 -4.93
C ILE A 246 2.18 -5.46 -3.82
N ALA A 247 2.22 -4.15 -3.68
CA ALA A 247 2.94 -3.50 -2.61
C ALA A 247 2.10 -3.50 -1.32
N CYS A 248 1.06 -2.69 -1.27
CA CYS A 248 0.31 -2.41 -0.06
C CYS A 248 -0.35 -3.64 0.57
N GLY A 249 -0.74 -4.67 -0.18
CA GLY A 249 -1.29 -5.92 0.37
C GLY A 249 -0.28 -6.90 0.94
N ALA A 250 1.03 -6.67 0.73
CA ALA A 250 2.11 -7.55 1.19
C ALA A 250 3.12 -6.84 2.08
N ILE A 251 3.75 -5.76 1.61
CA ILE A 251 4.61 -4.86 2.38
C ILE A 251 4.64 -3.49 1.70
N SER A 252 4.58 -2.40 2.47
CA SER A 252 4.54 -1.04 1.94
C SER A 252 5.35 -0.08 2.80
N GLY A 253 6.29 0.61 2.21
CA GLY A 253 7.08 1.65 2.89
C GLY A 253 6.26 2.89 3.24
N PHE A 254 5.18 3.15 2.48
CA PHE A 254 4.23 4.22 2.80
C PHE A 254 3.66 4.09 4.21
N HIS A 255 3.41 2.87 4.69
CA HIS A 255 2.86 2.61 6.02
C HIS A 255 3.74 3.17 7.14
N ALA A 256 5.07 3.08 7.00
CA ALA A 256 6.00 3.65 7.98
C ALA A 256 5.95 5.20 8.05
N THR A 257 5.37 5.85 7.04
CA THR A 257 5.11 7.30 7.08
C THR A 257 3.80 7.64 7.79
N GLN A 258 2.84 6.70 7.86
CA GLN A 258 1.53 6.87 8.48
C GLN A 258 1.54 6.44 9.95
N SER A 259 2.27 5.38 10.28
CA SER A 259 2.36 4.85 11.64
C SER A 259 2.73 5.88 12.72
N PRO A 260 3.61 6.89 12.48
CA PRO A 260 3.90 7.94 13.45
C PRO A 260 2.67 8.78 13.84
N LEU A 261 1.71 8.99 12.93
CA LEU A 261 0.47 9.71 13.24
C LEU A 261 -0.33 8.96 14.32
N MET A 262 -0.40 7.65 14.19
CA MET A 262 -1.13 6.80 15.14
C MET A 262 -0.34 6.58 16.44
N ALA A 263 0.99 6.51 16.37
CA ALA A 263 1.86 6.45 17.55
C ALA A 263 1.67 7.68 18.46
N ARG A 264 1.36 8.85 17.88
CA ARG A 264 1.05 10.09 18.62
C ARG A 264 -0.34 10.06 19.28
N CYS A 265 -1.17 9.06 18.99
CA CYS A 265 -2.53 8.95 19.51
C CYS A 265 -2.73 7.78 20.49
N MET A 266 -1.74 6.89 20.62
CA MET A 266 -1.83 5.69 21.43
C MET A 266 -1.64 5.95 22.91
N LYS A 267 -2.56 5.45 23.77
CA LYS A 267 -2.47 5.54 25.22
C LYS A 267 -1.45 4.57 25.84
N SER A 268 -1.22 3.41 25.20
CA SER A 268 -0.36 2.33 25.73
C SER A 268 0.32 1.58 24.60
N GLU A 269 1.57 1.12 24.82
CA GLU A 269 2.31 0.23 23.92
C GLU A 269 1.61 -1.11 23.67
N ARG A 270 0.79 -1.59 24.63
CA ARG A 270 0.08 -2.87 24.53
C ARG A 270 -0.95 -2.91 23.41
N TYR A 271 -1.38 -1.75 22.90
CA TYR A 271 -2.25 -1.67 21.72
C TYR A 271 -1.50 -1.79 20.38
N GLY A 272 -0.17 -1.84 20.39
CA GLY A 272 0.64 -1.86 19.15
C GLY A 272 0.30 -3.03 18.23
N ARG A 273 0.19 -4.26 18.76
CA ARG A 273 -0.11 -5.44 17.93
C ARG A 273 -1.46 -5.36 17.23
N PRO A 274 -2.59 -5.14 17.90
CA PRO A 274 -3.87 -5.01 17.19
C PRO A 274 -3.88 -3.81 16.24
N ILE A 275 -3.25 -2.68 16.58
CA ILE A 275 -3.29 -1.46 15.75
C ILE A 275 -2.41 -1.59 14.51
N PHE A 276 -1.12 -1.89 14.66
CA PHE A 276 -0.19 -1.89 13.53
C PHE A 276 -0.13 -3.24 12.82
N TYR A 277 0.16 -4.32 13.56
CA TYR A 277 0.23 -5.66 12.97
C TYR A 277 -1.15 -6.12 12.48
N GLY A 278 -2.20 -5.87 13.28
CA GLY A 278 -3.57 -6.25 12.96
C GLY A 278 -4.14 -5.48 11.77
N ALA A 279 -3.88 -4.18 11.65
CA ALA A 279 -4.31 -3.41 10.49
C ALA A 279 -3.69 -3.92 9.20
N MET A 280 -2.38 -4.23 9.21
CA MET A 280 -1.71 -4.79 8.03
C MET A 280 -2.23 -6.17 7.63
N ILE A 281 -2.51 -7.05 8.60
CA ILE A 281 -3.16 -8.35 8.30
C ILE A 281 -4.56 -8.15 7.70
N THR A 282 -5.33 -7.20 8.22
CA THR A 282 -6.66 -6.86 7.68
C THR A 282 -6.54 -6.34 6.25
N GLU A 283 -5.55 -5.52 5.98
CA GLU A 283 -5.23 -5.06 4.62
C GLU A 283 -4.81 -6.21 3.69
N GLY A 284 -3.98 -7.13 4.16
CA GLY A 284 -3.62 -8.34 3.44
C GLY A 284 -4.83 -9.22 3.10
N ILE A 285 -5.83 -9.30 4.00
CA ILE A 285 -7.09 -9.99 3.72
C ILE A 285 -7.89 -9.26 2.64
N VAL A 286 -7.96 -7.93 2.66
CA VAL A 286 -8.60 -7.14 1.60
C VAL A 286 -7.91 -7.38 0.26
N ALA A 287 -6.59 -7.37 0.22
CA ALA A 287 -5.82 -7.66 -0.99
C ALA A 287 -6.06 -9.10 -1.50
N LEU A 288 -6.12 -10.07 -0.58
CA LEU A 288 -6.41 -11.46 -0.94
C LEU A 288 -7.81 -11.62 -1.55
N ILE A 289 -8.82 -10.94 -1.00
CA ILE A 289 -10.18 -10.93 -1.54
C ILE A 289 -10.18 -10.32 -2.95
N TRP A 290 -9.56 -9.16 -3.14
CA TRP A 290 -9.53 -8.50 -4.44
C TRP A 290 -8.72 -9.28 -5.48
N ALA A 291 -7.60 -9.89 -5.12
CA ALA A 291 -6.88 -10.80 -6.00
C ALA A 291 -7.77 -11.97 -6.45
N THR A 292 -8.55 -12.55 -5.52
CA THR A 292 -9.46 -13.67 -5.80
C THR A 292 -10.62 -13.26 -6.69
N VAL A 293 -11.28 -12.15 -6.37
CA VAL A 293 -12.38 -11.60 -7.17
C VAL A 293 -11.91 -11.21 -8.57
N SER A 294 -10.68 -10.71 -8.69
CA SER A 294 -10.08 -10.38 -9.98
C SER A 294 -9.71 -11.62 -10.78
N MET A 295 -9.25 -12.68 -10.13
CA MET A 295 -9.08 -13.99 -10.80
C MET A 295 -10.40 -14.54 -11.31
N TYR A 296 -11.51 -14.40 -10.53
CA TYR A 296 -12.85 -14.71 -11.05
C TYR A 296 -13.19 -13.86 -12.27
N PHE A 297 -12.95 -12.54 -12.19
CA PHE A 297 -13.25 -11.62 -13.29
C PHE A 297 -12.48 -11.98 -14.57
N PHE A 298 -11.17 -12.12 -14.49
CA PHE A 298 -10.30 -12.27 -15.66
C PHE A 298 -10.21 -13.72 -16.20
N TYR A 299 -10.20 -14.71 -15.31
CA TYR A 299 -10.08 -16.13 -15.71
C TYR A 299 -11.47 -16.75 -15.81
N TYR A 300 -11.63 -17.74 -16.62
CA TYR A 300 -12.88 -18.53 -16.81
C TYR A 300 -14.12 -17.72 -17.20
N GLY A 301 -13.95 -16.50 -17.70
CA GLY A 301 -15.05 -15.69 -18.25
C GLY A 301 -15.97 -15.02 -17.23
N GLY A 302 -15.58 -14.94 -15.95
CA GLY A 302 -16.41 -14.33 -14.89
C GLY A 302 -16.82 -12.89 -15.15
N TRP A 303 -16.04 -12.13 -15.94
CA TRP A 303 -16.39 -10.77 -16.35
C TRP A 303 -17.75 -10.68 -17.05
N ARG A 304 -18.17 -11.72 -17.81
CA ARG A 304 -19.46 -11.75 -18.51
C ARG A 304 -20.67 -11.71 -17.58
N GLU A 305 -20.51 -12.12 -16.32
CA GLU A 305 -21.59 -12.12 -15.34
C GLU A 305 -21.82 -10.74 -14.70
N VAL A 306 -20.80 -9.89 -14.67
CA VAL A 306 -20.82 -8.62 -13.93
C VAL A 306 -20.77 -7.40 -14.81
N VAL A 307 -20.26 -7.52 -16.04
CA VAL A 307 -20.14 -6.42 -17.00
C VAL A 307 -21.46 -6.26 -17.76
N PRO A 308 -21.99 -5.03 -17.89
CA PRO A 308 -23.19 -4.77 -18.71
C PRO A 308 -22.99 -5.20 -20.17
N ALA A 309 -24.04 -5.73 -20.81
CA ALA A 309 -23.99 -6.27 -22.17
C ALA A 309 -23.39 -5.29 -23.19
N VAL A 310 -23.75 -4.01 -23.11
CA VAL A 310 -23.21 -2.96 -24.01
C VAL A 310 -21.68 -2.84 -23.90
N VAL A 311 -21.13 -2.91 -22.69
CA VAL A 311 -19.68 -2.84 -22.47
C VAL A 311 -19.00 -4.14 -22.89
N ALA A 312 -19.65 -5.29 -22.66
CA ALA A 312 -19.19 -6.59 -23.11
C ALA A 312 -19.09 -6.65 -24.65
N ASP A 313 -20.10 -6.15 -25.37
CA ASP A 313 -20.11 -6.08 -26.84
C ASP A 313 -18.99 -5.15 -27.36
N GLN A 314 -18.75 -4.02 -26.69
CA GLN A 314 -17.64 -3.11 -27.02
C GLN A 314 -16.28 -3.78 -26.85
N PHE A 315 -16.11 -4.57 -25.77
CA PHE A 315 -14.88 -5.35 -25.59
C PHE A 315 -14.72 -6.39 -26.70
N ILE A 316 -15.77 -7.19 -27.01
CA ILE A 316 -15.72 -8.22 -28.04
C ILE A 316 -15.32 -7.61 -29.39
N ALA A 317 -15.90 -6.48 -29.76
CA ALA A 317 -15.56 -5.78 -31.00
C ALA A 317 -14.08 -5.30 -31.04
N GLN A 318 -13.51 -4.93 -29.90
CA GLN A 318 -12.10 -4.51 -29.80
C GLN A 318 -11.14 -5.70 -29.67
N ALA A 319 -11.59 -6.82 -29.12
CA ALA A 319 -10.82 -8.05 -29.01
C ALA A 319 -10.48 -8.64 -30.38
N ASP A 320 -11.37 -8.50 -31.36
CA ASP A 320 -11.11 -8.86 -32.75
C ASP A 320 -9.96 -8.04 -33.36
N GLY A 321 -9.76 -6.82 -32.88
CA GLY A 321 -8.59 -5.96 -33.20
C GLY A 321 -7.33 -6.26 -32.37
N GLY A 322 -7.34 -7.30 -31.52
CA GLY A 322 -6.20 -7.74 -30.72
C GLY A 322 -6.08 -7.12 -29.33
N LYS A 323 -7.10 -6.37 -28.85
CA LYS A 323 -7.10 -5.82 -27.50
C LYS A 323 -7.45 -6.89 -26.47
N SER A 324 -6.60 -7.07 -25.46
CA SER A 324 -6.80 -8.07 -24.40
C SER A 324 -7.68 -7.55 -23.25
N LEU A 325 -8.20 -8.48 -22.42
CA LEU A 325 -8.99 -8.13 -21.22
C LEU A 325 -8.27 -7.18 -20.29
N ILE A 326 -6.98 -7.41 -20.02
CA ILE A 326 -6.19 -6.57 -19.12
C ILE A 326 -5.86 -5.18 -19.70
N GLN A 327 -6.01 -5.00 -21.01
CA GLN A 327 -5.87 -3.69 -21.67
C GLN A 327 -7.20 -2.94 -21.78
N PHE A 328 -8.30 -3.68 -21.75
CA PHE A 328 -9.64 -3.09 -21.87
C PHE A 328 -10.19 -2.65 -20.52
N PHE A 329 -10.07 -3.50 -19.49
CA PHE A 329 -10.58 -3.21 -18.15
C PHE A 329 -9.47 -2.74 -17.21
N SER A 330 -9.53 -1.48 -16.82
CA SER A 330 -8.69 -0.91 -15.76
C SER A 330 -9.12 -1.42 -14.37
N ALA A 331 -8.23 -1.32 -13.38
CA ALA A 331 -8.54 -1.74 -12.02
C ALA A 331 -9.76 -1.02 -11.40
N PRO A 332 -9.96 0.30 -11.58
CA PRO A 332 -11.19 0.96 -11.13
C PRO A 332 -12.48 0.41 -11.77
N GLU A 333 -12.45 0.09 -13.07
CA GLU A 333 -13.62 -0.48 -13.77
C GLU A 333 -13.94 -1.89 -13.27
N VAL A 334 -12.92 -2.71 -12.99
CA VAL A 334 -13.13 -4.03 -12.36
C VAL A 334 -13.84 -3.88 -11.00
N VAL A 335 -13.42 -2.90 -10.19
CA VAL A 335 -14.09 -2.62 -8.90
C VAL A 335 -15.55 -2.24 -9.10
N GLU A 336 -15.84 -1.33 -10.02
CA GLU A 336 -17.20 -0.87 -10.31
C GLU A 336 -18.11 -2.03 -10.75
N HIS A 337 -17.67 -2.79 -11.75
CA HIS A 337 -18.46 -3.91 -12.29
C HIS A 337 -18.69 -5.01 -11.27
N VAL A 338 -17.67 -5.39 -10.51
CA VAL A 338 -17.80 -6.44 -9.49
C VAL A 338 -18.70 -5.99 -8.34
N CYS A 339 -18.50 -4.80 -7.80
CA CYS A 339 -19.31 -4.31 -6.69
C CYS A 339 -20.78 -4.15 -7.11
N SER A 340 -21.04 -3.59 -8.28
CA SER A 340 -22.39 -3.42 -8.79
C SER A 340 -23.06 -4.76 -9.14
N GLY A 341 -22.32 -5.68 -9.79
CA GLY A 341 -22.85 -6.98 -10.22
C GLY A 341 -23.11 -7.95 -9.06
N TRP A 342 -22.26 -7.95 -8.03
CA TRP A 342 -22.40 -8.91 -6.91
C TRP A 342 -23.24 -8.38 -5.77
N LEU A 343 -23.19 -7.07 -5.47
CA LEU A 343 -23.83 -6.49 -4.28
C LEU A 343 -25.11 -5.71 -4.62
N GLY A 344 -25.47 -5.64 -5.90
CA GLY A 344 -26.62 -4.86 -6.36
C GLY A 344 -26.44 -3.35 -6.15
N MET A 345 -27.49 -2.57 -6.41
CA MET A 345 -27.41 -1.12 -6.41
C MET A 345 -27.01 -0.52 -5.06
N PHE A 346 -27.66 -0.92 -3.97
CA PHE A 346 -27.38 -0.36 -2.63
C PHE A 346 -26.05 -0.86 -2.06
N GLY A 347 -25.80 -2.17 -2.13
CA GLY A 347 -24.54 -2.76 -1.66
C GLY A 347 -23.35 -2.30 -2.49
N GLY A 348 -23.53 -2.17 -3.81
CA GLY A 348 -22.52 -1.62 -4.72
C GLY A 348 -22.16 -0.19 -4.39
N LEU A 349 -23.17 0.69 -4.16
CA LEU A 349 -22.91 2.07 -3.76
C LEU A 349 -22.14 2.17 -2.45
N LEU A 350 -22.51 1.39 -1.43
CA LEU A 350 -21.81 1.37 -0.14
C LEU A 350 -20.38 0.85 -0.27
N ALA A 351 -20.16 -0.16 -1.11
CA ALA A 351 -18.84 -0.69 -1.41
C ALA A 351 -17.97 0.35 -2.14
N LEU A 352 -18.51 1.00 -3.16
CA LEU A 352 -17.83 2.07 -3.90
C LEU A 352 -17.46 3.25 -3.00
N LEU A 353 -18.34 3.63 -2.06
CA LEU A 353 -18.01 4.63 -1.04
C LEU A 353 -16.79 4.22 -0.20
N GLY A 354 -16.66 2.96 0.18
CA GLY A 354 -15.47 2.45 0.87
C GLY A 354 -14.20 2.56 0.01
N VAL A 355 -14.29 2.16 -1.27
CA VAL A 355 -13.15 2.21 -2.22
C VAL A 355 -12.74 3.64 -2.55
N VAL A 356 -13.70 4.57 -2.65
CA VAL A 356 -13.42 6.00 -2.90
C VAL A 356 -12.86 6.67 -1.65
N ALA A 357 -13.42 6.37 -0.49
CA ALA A 357 -13.00 6.97 0.77
C ALA A 357 -11.57 6.60 1.18
N ALA A 358 -11.15 5.34 0.92
CA ALA A 358 -9.81 4.86 1.28
C ALA A 358 -8.68 5.71 0.67
N PRO A 359 -8.59 5.94 -0.66
CA PRO A 359 -7.57 6.81 -1.23
C PRO A 359 -7.72 8.27 -0.81
N ILE A 360 -8.94 8.79 -0.66
CA ILE A 360 -9.15 10.17 -0.22
C ILE A 360 -8.57 10.39 1.18
N THR A 361 -8.80 9.47 2.09
CA THR A 361 -8.26 9.57 3.46
C THR A 361 -6.75 9.33 3.51
N SER A 362 -6.24 8.38 2.74
CA SER A 362 -4.79 8.14 2.64
C SER A 362 -4.04 9.29 1.99
N GLY A 363 -4.64 9.98 1.00
CA GLY A 363 -4.06 11.17 0.39
C GLY A 363 -3.99 12.37 1.33
N ASP A 364 -5.06 12.61 2.12
CA ASP A 364 -5.05 13.63 3.19
C ASP A 364 -3.92 13.36 4.19
N THR A 365 -3.81 12.13 4.68
CA THR A 365 -2.75 11.79 5.64
C THR A 365 -1.36 11.77 5.01
N ALA A 366 -1.23 11.49 3.71
CA ALA A 366 0.03 11.64 2.98
C ALA A 366 0.52 13.10 2.98
N PHE A 367 -0.32 14.05 2.60
CA PHE A 367 0.03 15.48 2.65
C PHE A 367 0.31 15.97 4.07
N ARG A 368 -0.44 15.49 5.06
CA ARG A 368 -0.19 15.78 6.47
C ARG A 368 1.17 15.23 6.92
N SER A 369 1.50 13.99 6.57
CA SER A 369 2.79 13.38 6.89
C SER A 369 3.92 14.12 6.20
N ALA A 370 3.79 14.48 4.92
CA ALA A 370 4.80 15.28 4.20
C ALA A 370 5.04 16.62 4.90
N ARG A 371 3.97 17.34 5.27
CA ARG A 371 4.07 18.59 6.04
C ARG A 371 4.85 18.41 7.34
N LEU A 372 4.52 17.39 8.12
CA LEU A 372 5.16 17.13 9.41
C LEU A 372 6.63 16.75 9.24
N ILE A 373 6.95 15.89 8.28
CA ILE A 373 8.32 15.46 7.98
C ILE A 373 9.19 16.66 7.55
N VAL A 374 8.68 17.52 6.67
CA VAL A 374 9.39 18.74 6.25
C VAL A 374 9.54 19.71 7.43
N ALA A 375 8.50 19.86 8.25
CA ALA A 375 8.55 20.70 9.45
C ALA A 375 9.59 20.21 10.46
N GLU A 376 9.66 18.92 10.73
CA GLU A 376 10.67 18.29 11.59
C GLU A 376 12.09 18.54 11.05
N ALA A 377 12.28 18.35 9.73
CA ALA A 377 13.58 18.56 9.08
C ALA A 377 14.08 20.01 9.12
N LEU A 378 13.16 20.98 9.02
CA LEU A 378 13.46 22.42 9.04
C LEU A 378 13.37 23.03 10.45
N GLY A 379 12.98 22.29 11.48
CA GLY A 379 12.79 22.79 12.84
C GLY A 379 11.64 23.81 12.96
N ILE A 380 10.62 23.74 12.11
CA ILE A 380 9.50 24.68 12.06
C ILE A 380 8.37 24.20 12.98
N ASP A 381 8.07 24.99 14.03
CA ASP A 381 6.92 24.74 14.90
C ASP A 381 5.59 24.84 14.14
N GLN A 382 4.73 23.82 14.27
CA GLN A 382 3.49 23.66 13.52
C GLN A 382 2.22 24.15 14.24
N ARG A 383 2.35 24.78 15.41
CA ARG A 383 1.19 25.31 16.18
C ARG A 383 0.48 26.43 15.46
N ALA A 384 1.23 27.37 14.84
CA ALA A 384 0.67 28.50 14.10
C ALA A 384 0.29 28.15 12.66
N ILE A 385 -0.93 28.50 12.24
CA ILE A 385 -1.44 28.28 10.86
C ILE A 385 -0.51 28.88 9.81
N ARG A 386 0.01 30.11 10.04
CA ARG A 386 0.93 30.75 9.08
C ARG A 386 2.17 29.91 8.80
N ARG A 387 2.74 29.26 9.82
CA ARG A 387 3.92 28.39 9.67
C ARG A 387 3.59 27.11 8.89
N ARG A 388 2.37 26.58 9.03
CA ARG A 388 1.88 25.45 8.22
C ARG A 388 1.78 25.84 6.74
N LEU A 389 1.28 27.04 6.43
CA LEU A 389 1.13 27.53 5.06
C LEU A 389 2.49 27.63 4.32
N TYR A 390 3.58 28.01 4.98
CA TYR A 390 4.91 28.05 4.35
C TYR A 390 5.35 26.71 3.78
N ILE A 391 4.92 25.60 4.37
CA ILE A 391 5.22 24.25 3.88
C ILE A 391 4.13 23.77 2.92
N CYS A 392 2.86 23.97 3.29
CA CYS A 392 1.74 23.42 2.52
C CYS A 392 1.60 24.05 1.15
N VAL A 393 1.81 25.37 0.99
CA VAL A 393 1.61 26.06 -0.28
C VAL A 393 2.57 25.53 -1.36
N PRO A 394 3.90 25.50 -1.17
CA PRO A 394 4.81 24.93 -2.16
C PRO A 394 4.50 23.46 -2.46
N MET A 395 4.13 22.68 -1.44
CA MET A 395 3.78 21.29 -1.56
C MET A 395 2.53 21.09 -2.44
N PHE A 396 1.46 21.84 -2.21
CA PHE A 396 0.24 21.75 -3.01
C PHE A 396 0.45 22.28 -4.43
N VAL A 397 1.26 23.33 -4.64
CA VAL A 397 1.63 23.79 -5.97
C VAL A 397 2.36 22.69 -6.75
N ALA A 398 3.34 22.04 -6.14
CA ALA A 398 4.03 20.91 -6.76
C ALA A 398 3.08 19.74 -7.08
N ALA A 399 2.12 19.44 -6.19
CA ALA A 399 1.11 18.39 -6.43
C ALA A 399 0.20 18.75 -7.62
N VAL A 400 -0.24 20.00 -7.74
CA VAL A 400 -1.03 20.46 -8.89
C VAL A 400 -0.25 20.35 -10.19
N LEU A 401 1.03 20.74 -10.20
CA LEU A 401 1.87 20.62 -11.40
C LEU A 401 2.03 19.15 -11.84
N LEU A 402 2.25 18.23 -10.89
CA LEU A 402 2.31 16.80 -11.18
C LEU A 402 0.98 16.26 -11.70
N LEU A 403 -0.15 16.71 -11.13
CA LEU A 403 -1.48 16.29 -11.53
C LEU A 403 -1.81 16.77 -12.95
N VAL A 404 -1.50 18.03 -13.27
CA VAL A 404 -1.67 18.58 -14.63
C VAL A 404 -0.83 17.81 -15.63
N TRP A 405 0.46 17.58 -15.32
CA TRP A 405 1.32 16.76 -16.15
C TRP A 405 0.76 15.36 -16.41
N GLN A 406 0.23 14.70 -15.35
CA GLN A 406 -0.39 13.37 -15.46
C GLN A 406 -1.60 13.39 -16.40
N MET A 407 -2.42 14.44 -16.35
CA MET A 407 -3.63 14.54 -17.14
C MET A 407 -3.34 14.88 -18.62
N GLU A 408 -2.31 15.62 -18.90
CA GLU A 408 -1.89 15.99 -20.27
C GLU A 408 -1.18 14.85 -21.02
N ASN A 409 -0.65 13.86 -20.31
CA ASN A 409 0.06 12.72 -20.89
C ASN A 409 -0.84 11.48 -20.96
N PRO A 410 -1.02 10.83 -22.12
CA PRO A 410 -1.86 9.65 -22.27
C PRO A 410 -1.52 8.50 -21.31
N ASP A 411 -0.21 8.29 -21.04
CA ASP A 411 0.28 7.28 -20.11
C ASP A 411 0.65 7.83 -18.72
N GLY A 412 0.31 9.08 -18.44
CA GLY A 412 0.76 9.81 -17.25
C GLY A 412 0.41 9.09 -15.94
N PHE A 413 -0.80 8.52 -15.84
CA PHE A 413 -1.21 7.75 -14.67
C PHE A 413 -0.34 6.50 -14.47
N ASN A 414 -0.13 5.71 -15.52
CA ASN A 414 0.67 4.48 -15.45
C ASN A 414 2.12 4.76 -15.05
N VAL A 415 2.70 5.83 -15.59
CA VAL A 415 4.06 6.26 -15.26
C VAL A 415 4.16 6.64 -13.77
N ILE A 416 3.26 7.51 -13.27
CA ILE A 416 3.27 7.90 -11.86
C ILE A 416 3.01 6.69 -10.96
N TRP A 417 2.07 5.79 -11.32
CA TRP A 417 1.77 4.58 -10.58
C TRP A 417 2.99 3.66 -10.41
N GLN A 418 3.78 3.51 -11.47
CA GLN A 418 4.97 2.65 -11.42
C GLN A 418 6.10 3.28 -10.59
N TYR A 419 6.36 4.58 -10.75
CA TYR A 419 7.31 5.29 -9.88
C TYR A 419 6.85 5.30 -8.41
N PHE A 420 5.56 5.47 -8.17
CA PHE A 420 4.95 5.33 -6.85
C PHE A 420 5.20 3.93 -6.27
N GLY A 421 4.93 2.87 -7.03
CA GLY A 421 5.14 1.49 -6.58
C GLY A 421 6.59 1.21 -6.23
N TRP A 422 7.54 1.61 -7.09
CA TRP A 422 8.96 1.43 -6.81
C TRP A 422 9.44 2.27 -5.63
N ALA A 423 9.05 3.54 -5.56
CA ALA A 423 9.42 4.44 -4.48
C ALA A 423 8.86 3.95 -3.13
N ASN A 424 7.63 3.45 -3.13
CA ASN A 424 6.98 2.86 -1.98
C ASN A 424 7.77 1.65 -1.45
N GLN A 425 8.16 0.73 -2.33
CA GLN A 425 8.92 -0.45 -1.93
C GLN A 425 10.36 -0.10 -1.51
N THR A 426 10.99 0.88 -2.15
CA THR A 426 12.31 1.37 -1.73
C THR A 426 12.27 1.98 -0.32
N LEU A 427 11.16 2.65 0.03
CA LEU A 427 10.98 3.16 1.38
C LEU A 427 10.88 2.04 2.43
N SER A 428 10.26 0.90 2.08
CA SER A 428 10.25 -0.28 2.95
C SER A 428 11.66 -0.85 3.20
N VAL A 429 12.55 -0.74 2.20
CA VAL A 429 13.97 -1.11 2.37
C VAL A 429 14.63 -0.27 3.46
N PHE A 430 14.50 1.06 3.41
CA PHE A 430 15.04 1.93 4.45
C PHE A 430 14.50 1.58 5.83
N THR A 431 13.19 1.33 5.92
CA THR A 431 12.56 0.95 7.20
C THR A 431 13.09 -0.37 7.72
N LEU A 432 13.13 -1.42 6.88
CA LEU A 432 13.59 -2.75 7.28
C LEU A 432 15.06 -2.74 7.75
N TRP A 433 15.94 -2.00 7.06
CA TRP A 433 17.33 -1.83 7.50
C TRP A 433 17.43 -1.06 8.83
N THR A 434 16.62 0.00 9.01
CA THR A 434 16.53 0.73 10.28
C THR A 434 16.13 -0.20 11.43
N LEU A 435 15.09 -1.02 11.21
CA LEU A 435 14.63 -2.02 12.18
C LEU A 435 15.68 -3.10 12.46
N THR A 436 16.41 -3.52 11.41
CA THR A 436 17.47 -4.53 11.56
C THR A 436 18.59 -3.99 12.44
N VAL A 437 19.08 -2.79 12.20
CA VAL A 437 20.10 -2.13 13.03
C VAL A 437 19.60 -1.95 14.46
N TYR A 438 18.37 -1.43 14.64
CA TYR A 438 17.76 -1.31 15.97
C TYR A 438 17.75 -2.65 16.75
N LEU A 439 17.35 -3.75 16.11
CA LEU A 439 17.29 -5.05 16.77
C LEU A 439 18.68 -5.60 17.11
N VAL A 440 19.69 -5.36 16.26
CA VAL A 440 21.09 -5.70 16.56
C VAL A 440 21.58 -4.93 17.79
N GLU A 441 21.39 -3.60 17.83
CA GLU A 441 21.79 -2.75 18.96
C GLU A 441 21.10 -3.16 20.28
N GLN A 442 19.83 -3.61 20.17
CA GLN A 442 19.08 -4.11 21.33
C GLN A 442 19.38 -5.58 21.68
N LYS A 443 20.34 -6.23 21.02
CA LYS A 443 20.68 -7.66 21.18
C LYS A 443 19.49 -8.60 21.01
N LYS A 444 18.55 -8.24 20.11
CA LYS A 444 17.30 -8.98 19.83
C LYS A 444 17.41 -9.79 18.53
N ARG A 445 16.36 -10.57 18.20
CA ARG A 445 16.31 -11.46 17.03
C ARG A 445 16.15 -10.66 15.74
N TYR A 446 17.23 -10.09 15.20
CA TYR A 446 17.26 -9.23 14.01
C TYR A 446 17.04 -9.99 12.69
N VAL A 447 17.22 -11.31 12.64
CA VAL A 447 17.08 -12.12 11.41
C VAL A 447 15.68 -11.96 10.79
N MET A 448 14.65 -11.75 11.61
CA MET A 448 13.28 -11.56 11.18
C MET A 448 13.08 -10.28 10.32
N THR A 449 13.92 -9.26 10.50
CA THR A 449 13.92 -8.03 9.68
C THR A 449 14.98 -8.07 8.60
N LEU A 450 16.11 -8.76 8.84
CA LEU A 450 17.21 -8.87 7.88
C LEU A 450 16.81 -9.60 6.60
N ILE A 451 16.08 -10.72 6.72
CA ILE A 451 15.65 -11.49 5.55
C ILE A 451 14.74 -10.66 4.65
N PRO A 452 13.67 -10.02 5.14
CA PRO A 452 12.88 -9.12 4.33
C PRO A 452 13.67 -7.90 3.80
N ALA A 453 14.62 -7.35 4.57
CA ALA A 453 15.46 -6.24 4.12
C ALA A 453 16.30 -6.61 2.91
N LEU A 454 16.98 -7.75 2.95
CA LEU A 454 17.78 -8.27 1.83
C LEU A 454 16.90 -8.59 0.62
N PHE A 455 15.75 -9.25 0.84
CA PHE A 455 14.82 -9.58 -0.23
C PHE A 455 14.31 -8.33 -0.93
N MET A 456 13.78 -7.35 -0.19
CA MET A 456 13.26 -6.12 -0.78
C MET A 456 14.35 -5.24 -1.39
N THR A 457 15.57 -5.25 -0.86
CA THR A 457 16.73 -4.60 -1.49
C THR A 457 16.99 -5.19 -2.87
N THR A 458 16.94 -6.53 -2.98
CA THR A 458 17.13 -7.22 -4.26
C THR A 458 15.99 -6.95 -5.24
N VAL A 459 14.74 -6.99 -4.78
CA VAL A 459 13.56 -6.67 -5.60
C VAL A 459 13.67 -5.26 -6.18
N CYS A 460 13.89 -4.25 -5.32
CA CYS A 460 13.92 -2.84 -5.75
C CYS A 460 15.10 -2.53 -6.67
N SER A 461 16.27 -3.08 -6.41
CA SER A 461 17.46 -2.88 -7.26
C SER A 461 17.33 -3.61 -8.60
N THR A 462 16.87 -4.86 -8.61
CA THR A 462 16.66 -5.60 -9.84
C THR A 462 15.61 -4.92 -10.74
N PHE A 463 14.55 -4.37 -10.15
CA PHE A 463 13.54 -3.64 -10.92
C PHE A 463 14.15 -2.45 -11.67
N ILE A 464 15.00 -1.65 -11.03
CA ILE A 464 15.67 -0.53 -11.70
C ILE A 464 16.50 -1.02 -12.91
N PHE A 465 17.20 -2.14 -12.74
CA PHE A 465 18.05 -2.65 -13.81
C PHE A 465 17.26 -3.23 -14.98
N VAL A 466 16.17 -3.96 -14.70
CA VAL A 466 15.39 -4.71 -15.71
C VAL A 466 14.27 -3.90 -16.33
N SER A 467 13.67 -2.96 -15.58
CA SER A 467 12.52 -2.20 -16.05
C SER A 467 12.85 -1.32 -17.25
N ASN A 468 12.04 -1.42 -18.30
CA ASN A 468 12.13 -0.58 -19.50
C ASN A 468 11.95 0.93 -19.22
N GLN A 469 11.37 1.26 -18.06
CA GLN A 469 11.17 2.65 -17.61
C GLN A 469 12.35 3.21 -16.83
N ALA A 470 13.34 2.38 -16.51
CA ALA A 470 14.59 2.77 -15.88
C ALA A 470 15.77 2.42 -16.81
N PHE A 471 16.61 1.44 -16.48
CA PHE A 471 17.77 1.12 -17.29
C PHE A 471 17.50 0.17 -18.46
N GLY A 472 16.43 -0.65 -18.40
CA GLY A 472 16.05 -1.56 -19.46
C GLY A 472 17.12 -2.57 -19.89
N LEU A 473 17.98 -3.01 -18.95
CA LEU A 473 19.09 -3.91 -19.25
C LEU A 473 18.56 -5.30 -19.62
N GLN A 474 19.33 -6.01 -20.46
CA GLN A 474 19.04 -7.39 -20.79
C GLN A 474 18.87 -8.22 -19.51
N GLY A 475 17.86 -9.14 -19.49
CA GLY A 475 17.43 -9.84 -18.28
C GLY A 475 18.59 -10.45 -17.47
N TRP A 476 19.51 -11.20 -18.10
CA TRP A 476 20.63 -11.83 -17.38
C TRP A 476 21.60 -10.81 -16.75
N VAL A 477 21.82 -9.64 -17.39
CA VAL A 477 22.63 -8.55 -16.82
C VAL A 477 21.92 -7.90 -15.64
N GLY A 478 20.64 -7.56 -15.81
CA GLY A 478 19.84 -6.95 -14.77
C GLY A 478 19.70 -7.82 -13.52
N TYR A 479 19.44 -9.11 -13.70
CA TYR A 479 19.39 -10.07 -12.58
C TYR A 479 20.77 -10.29 -11.93
N GLY A 480 21.85 -10.34 -12.72
CA GLY A 480 23.21 -10.44 -12.20
C GLY A 480 23.59 -9.24 -11.32
N LEU A 481 23.22 -8.01 -11.74
CA LEU A 481 23.41 -6.80 -10.95
C LEU A 481 22.55 -6.80 -9.67
N GLY A 482 21.32 -7.27 -9.76
CA GLY A 482 20.47 -7.44 -8.57
C GLY A 482 21.08 -8.39 -7.53
N LEU A 483 21.62 -9.53 -7.97
CA LEU A 483 22.37 -10.46 -7.11
C LEU A 483 23.66 -9.83 -6.55
N ALA A 484 24.35 -9.02 -7.32
CA ALA A 484 25.54 -8.29 -6.85
C ALA A 484 25.17 -7.32 -5.72
N VAL A 485 24.06 -6.57 -5.86
CA VAL A 485 23.55 -5.69 -4.79
C VAL A 485 23.19 -6.49 -3.53
N PHE A 486 22.54 -7.65 -3.67
CA PHE A 486 22.29 -8.56 -2.54
C PHE A 486 23.57 -8.97 -1.84
N ALA A 487 24.59 -9.42 -2.60
CA ALA A 487 25.87 -9.83 -2.05
C ALA A 487 26.58 -8.68 -1.32
N VAL A 488 26.60 -7.49 -1.90
CA VAL A 488 27.17 -6.29 -1.27
C VAL A 488 26.43 -5.95 0.01
N ALA A 489 25.10 -5.99 0.02
CA ALA A 489 24.30 -5.67 1.19
C ALA A 489 24.55 -6.64 2.36
N ILE A 490 24.64 -7.97 2.10
CA ILE A 490 24.92 -8.93 3.15
C ILE A 490 26.37 -8.86 3.67
N ILE A 491 27.34 -8.66 2.76
CA ILE A 491 28.75 -8.49 3.14
C ILE A 491 28.91 -7.25 4.02
N TRP A 492 28.34 -6.12 3.60
CA TRP A 492 28.38 -4.90 4.38
C TRP A 492 27.71 -5.04 5.75
N PHE A 493 26.55 -5.68 5.80
CA PHE A 493 25.86 -5.94 7.08
C PHE A 493 26.73 -6.79 8.03
N VAL A 494 27.35 -7.88 7.53
CA VAL A 494 28.21 -8.73 8.33
C VAL A 494 29.46 -7.97 8.81
N TRP A 495 30.07 -7.18 7.93
CA TRP A 495 31.21 -6.33 8.27
C TRP A 495 30.84 -5.29 9.33
N TRP A 496 29.75 -4.54 9.12
CA TRP A 496 29.25 -3.55 10.06
C TRP A 496 28.97 -4.19 11.43
N LYS A 497 28.27 -5.30 11.45
CA LYS A 497 27.93 -5.99 12.71
C LYS A 497 29.15 -6.44 13.50
N LYS A 498 30.25 -6.85 12.82
CA LYS A 498 31.50 -7.22 13.50
C LYS A 498 32.22 -6.03 14.13
N HIS A 499 32.04 -4.83 13.57
CA HIS A 499 32.72 -3.61 14.04
C HIS A 499 31.80 -2.70 14.87
N ALA A 500 30.48 -2.93 14.84
CA ALA A 500 29.58 -2.29 15.77
C ALA A 500 29.87 -2.82 17.18
N THR A 501 30.43 -1.97 18.01
CA THR A 501 30.63 -2.23 19.45
C THR A 501 29.24 -2.29 20.10
N VAL A 502 28.63 -3.46 20.12
CA VAL A 502 27.34 -3.72 20.77
C VAL A 502 27.56 -4.58 22.01
#